data_125f0b09a65d5dfb81d8bc5cf5d1cccd
#
_entry.id   125f0b09a65d5dfb81d8bc5cf5d1cccd
#
_cell.length_a   1.000
_cell.length_b   1.000
_cell.length_c   1.000
_cell.angle_alpha   90.00
_cell.angle_beta   90.00
_cell.angle_gamma   90.00
#
_symmetry.space_group_name_H-M   'P 1'
#
loop_
_entity.id
_entity.type
_entity.pdbx_description
1 polymer ?
#
loop_
_entity_poly.entity_id
_entity_poly.type
_entity_poly.pdbx_seq_one_letter_code
_entity_poly.pdbx_strand_id
1 'polypeptide(L)'
;MRGVVRKAGKLKNRLPVNEQWLAKFDLLRTLVRRDLEARYKGSVLGNLWPLLNQLSQLLIYTYLFSMLLKVKLSLKGLPENNFTYGLWLFAGLLPWIAFTGGLTQATNSVVGQTNLVKKVVFPLALLPLVPILSMFVESSFGLMVLIFFVAITSHTLHATLSLLPLVWITQLLLTAGLGYLAAGLTVFLRDIPQTLGVILNIWFYLTPLVYPAKVIPEQFRNWIFWLNPMTAIGEIYRDLILVGEVKHWGEWGVATTVSALIFCCGFLVYKRLRPAFADVL
;
A
#
# COMPACT_ATOMS: atom_id res chain seq x y z
N MET A 1 19.86 -39.10 2.36
CA MET A 1 19.25 -37.72 2.28
C MET A 1 20.00 -36.61 3.05
N ARG A 2 20.73 -36.90 4.13
CA ARG A 2 21.51 -35.86 4.89
C ARG A 2 22.67 -35.19 4.12
N GLY A 3 23.28 -35.88 3.15
CA GLY A 3 24.42 -35.34 2.37
C GLY A 3 24.07 -34.31 1.30
N VAL A 4 22.86 -34.38 0.71
CA VAL A 4 22.41 -33.47 -0.36
C VAL A 4 22.02 -32.11 0.23
N VAL A 5 21.39 -32.08 1.43
CA VAL A 5 20.99 -30.85 2.13
C VAL A 5 22.21 -30.05 2.59
N ARG A 6 23.29 -30.72 2.99
CA ARG A 6 24.55 -30.07 3.43
C ARG A 6 25.34 -29.45 2.26
N LYS A 7 25.22 -30.04 1.06
CA LYS A 7 25.81 -29.47 -0.19
C LYS A 7 25.03 -28.23 -0.67
N ALA A 8 23.70 -28.22 -0.61
CA ALA A 8 22.89 -27.08 -0.99
C ALA A 8 23.12 -25.84 -0.11
N GLY A 9 23.31 -26.03 1.21
CA GLY A 9 23.64 -24.93 2.14
C GLY A 9 25.04 -24.33 1.90
N LYS A 10 26.02 -25.14 1.47
CA LYS A 10 27.37 -24.65 1.15
C LYS A 10 27.48 -23.97 -0.21
N LEU A 11 26.62 -24.32 -1.20
CA LEU A 11 26.57 -23.63 -2.49
C LEU A 11 26.01 -22.19 -2.36
N LYS A 12 25.08 -21.96 -1.43
CA LYS A 12 24.45 -20.66 -1.25
C LYS A 12 25.42 -19.56 -0.77
N ASN A 13 26.52 -19.93 -0.11
CA ASN A 13 27.57 -19.00 0.34
C ASN A 13 28.65 -18.72 -0.75
N ARG A 14 28.56 -19.33 -1.93
CA ARG A 14 29.53 -19.19 -3.01
C ARG A 14 29.06 -18.34 -4.19
N LEU A 15 27.78 -17.98 -4.24
CA LEU A 15 27.28 -17.06 -5.27
C LEU A 15 27.76 -15.65 -4.97
N PRO A 16 28.22 -14.88 -5.96
CA PRO A 16 28.55 -13.48 -5.80
C PRO A 16 27.33 -12.73 -5.25
N VAL A 17 27.55 -11.70 -4.46
CA VAL A 17 26.52 -10.91 -3.77
C VAL A 17 25.41 -10.48 -4.74
N ASN A 18 25.78 -10.14 -5.95
CA ASN A 18 24.84 -9.74 -7.00
C ASN A 18 23.86 -10.85 -7.39
N GLU A 19 24.32 -12.10 -7.55
CA GLU A 19 23.44 -13.24 -7.85
C GLU A 19 22.50 -13.62 -6.68
N GLN A 20 22.92 -13.39 -5.45
CA GLN A 20 22.06 -13.62 -4.28
C GLN A 20 20.90 -12.61 -4.22
N TRP A 21 21.14 -11.36 -4.60
CA TRP A 21 20.08 -10.35 -4.67
C TRP A 21 19.11 -10.63 -5.81
N LEU A 22 19.60 -10.99 -7.00
CA LEU A 22 18.78 -11.38 -8.14
C LEU A 22 17.90 -12.58 -7.79
N ALA A 23 18.45 -13.62 -7.19
CA ALA A 23 17.68 -14.80 -6.76
C ALA A 23 16.58 -14.47 -5.74
N LYS A 24 16.81 -13.52 -4.81
CA LYS A 24 15.78 -13.07 -3.87
C LYS A 24 14.70 -12.25 -4.56
N PHE A 25 15.08 -11.42 -5.53
CA PHE A 25 14.13 -10.63 -6.30
C PHE A 25 13.23 -11.52 -7.17
N ASP A 26 13.82 -12.51 -7.85
CA ASP A 26 13.07 -13.49 -8.66
C ASP A 26 12.12 -14.32 -7.80
N LEU A 27 12.57 -14.71 -6.60
CA LEU A 27 11.71 -15.40 -5.64
C LEU A 27 10.54 -14.49 -5.21
N LEU A 28 10.82 -13.24 -4.85
CA LEU A 28 9.78 -12.27 -4.45
C LEU A 28 8.75 -12.07 -5.58
N ARG A 29 9.23 -11.84 -6.81
CA ARG A 29 8.37 -11.71 -7.99
C ARG A 29 7.47 -12.93 -8.19
N THR A 30 8.05 -14.13 -8.06
CA THR A 30 7.31 -15.39 -8.19
C THR A 30 6.25 -15.55 -7.10
N LEU A 31 6.58 -15.17 -5.85
CA LEU A 31 5.64 -15.22 -4.73
C LEU A 31 4.50 -14.22 -4.88
N VAL A 32 4.79 -12.98 -5.30
CA VAL A 32 3.76 -11.95 -5.57
C VAL A 32 2.84 -12.41 -6.69
N ARG A 33 3.40 -12.92 -7.81
CA ARG A 33 2.59 -13.46 -8.90
C ARG A 33 1.67 -14.59 -8.43
N ARG A 34 2.21 -15.53 -7.65
CA ARG A 34 1.43 -16.64 -7.09
C ARG A 34 0.34 -16.17 -6.13
N ASP A 35 0.61 -15.15 -5.33
CA ASP A 35 -0.38 -14.57 -4.41
C ASP A 35 -1.54 -13.94 -5.20
N LEU A 36 -1.24 -13.16 -6.25
CA LEU A 36 -2.23 -12.57 -7.15
C LEU A 36 -3.06 -13.63 -7.88
N GLU A 37 -2.40 -14.65 -8.44
CA GLU A 37 -3.09 -15.75 -9.13
C GLU A 37 -4.00 -16.55 -8.17
N ALA A 38 -3.57 -16.74 -6.92
CA ALA A 38 -4.35 -17.48 -5.92
C ALA A 38 -5.64 -16.76 -5.52
N ARG A 39 -5.65 -15.40 -5.50
CA ARG A 39 -6.83 -14.59 -5.15
C ARG A 39 -8.00 -14.80 -6.11
N TYR A 40 -7.71 -15.01 -7.39
CA TYR A 40 -8.72 -15.09 -8.44
C TYR A 40 -8.82 -16.49 -9.07
N LYS A 41 -8.15 -17.48 -8.47
CA LYS A 41 -8.15 -18.87 -8.95
C LYS A 41 -9.56 -19.46 -8.95
N GLY A 42 -9.98 -19.97 -10.09
CA GLY A 42 -11.30 -20.57 -10.25
C GLY A 42 -12.43 -19.55 -10.54
N SER A 43 -12.11 -18.27 -10.62
CA SER A 43 -13.08 -17.24 -11.03
C SER A 43 -13.20 -17.17 -12.55
N VAL A 44 -14.43 -16.96 -13.04
CA VAL A 44 -14.72 -16.78 -14.47
C VAL A 44 -14.06 -15.54 -15.06
N LEU A 45 -14.02 -14.44 -14.29
CA LEU A 45 -13.43 -13.16 -14.71
C LEU A 45 -11.93 -13.07 -14.42
N GLY A 46 -11.39 -13.97 -13.58
CA GLY A 46 -9.96 -14.05 -13.30
C GLY A 46 -9.32 -12.70 -12.98
N ASN A 47 -8.30 -12.33 -13.76
CA ASN A 47 -7.51 -11.10 -13.57
C ASN A 47 -8.25 -9.80 -13.92
N LEU A 48 -9.50 -9.85 -14.39
CA LEU A 48 -10.33 -8.66 -14.59
C LEU A 48 -10.97 -8.15 -13.29
N TRP A 49 -11.03 -8.98 -12.24
CA TRP A 49 -11.62 -8.59 -10.97
C TRP A 49 -11.00 -7.34 -10.35
N PRO A 50 -9.66 -7.15 -10.30
CA PRO A 50 -9.09 -5.91 -9.79
C PRO A 50 -9.61 -4.67 -10.50
N LEU A 51 -9.70 -4.72 -11.82
CA LEU A 51 -10.21 -3.61 -12.63
C LEU A 51 -11.68 -3.31 -12.31
N LEU A 52 -12.54 -4.35 -12.28
CA LEU A 52 -13.95 -4.22 -12.00
C LEU A 52 -14.21 -3.69 -10.58
N ASN A 53 -13.46 -4.16 -9.60
CA ASN A 53 -13.56 -3.66 -8.24
C ASN A 53 -13.23 -2.17 -8.15
N GLN A 54 -12.18 -1.71 -8.83
CA GLN A 54 -11.79 -0.30 -8.84
C GLN A 54 -12.81 0.58 -9.58
N LEU A 55 -13.34 0.10 -10.71
CA LEU A 55 -14.43 0.77 -11.44
C LEU A 55 -15.68 0.88 -10.58
N SER A 56 -16.08 -0.21 -9.92
CA SER A 56 -17.23 -0.22 -9.03
C SER A 56 -17.07 0.77 -7.88
N GLN A 57 -15.89 0.84 -7.27
CA GLN A 57 -15.61 1.80 -6.21
C GLN A 57 -15.72 3.25 -6.71
N LEU A 58 -15.12 3.57 -7.87
CA LEU A 58 -15.23 4.90 -8.46
C LEU A 58 -16.70 5.27 -8.71
N LEU A 59 -17.50 4.37 -9.25
CA LEU A 59 -18.93 4.59 -9.52
C LEU A 59 -19.73 4.78 -8.23
N ILE A 60 -19.50 3.94 -7.20
CA ILE A 60 -20.17 4.05 -5.89
C ILE A 60 -19.85 5.39 -5.23
N TYR A 61 -18.59 5.80 -5.20
CA TYR A 61 -18.21 7.07 -4.60
C TYR A 61 -18.74 8.27 -5.38
N THR A 62 -18.73 8.19 -6.71
CA THR A 62 -19.33 9.24 -7.55
C THR A 62 -20.82 9.35 -7.28
N TYR A 63 -21.55 8.24 -7.26
CA TYR A 63 -22.98 8.23 -6.96
C TYR A 63 -23.28 8.80 -5.58
N LEU A 64 -22.64 8.26 -4.54
CA LEU A 64 -22.93 8.61 -3.14
C LEU A 64 -22.61 10.09 -2.85
N PHE A 65 -21.40 10.53 -3.11
CA PHE A 65 -20.96 11.86 -2.69
C PHE A 65 -21.32 12.96 -3.66
N SER A 66 -21.40 12.65 -4.93
CA SER A 66 -21.61 13.62 -5.97
C SER A 66 -23.09 13.78 -6.34
N MET A 67 -23.79 12.67 -6.56
CA MET A 67 -25.19 12.71 -6.95
C MET A 67 -26.13 12.80 -5.74
N LEU A 68 -25.90 11.97 -4.71
CA LEU A 68 -26.79 11.90 -3.55
C LEU A 68 -26.52 13.05 -2.58
N LEU A 69 -25.27 13.27 -2.15
CA LEU A 69 -24.89 14.32 -1.19
C LEU A 69 -24.64 15.67 -1.87
N LYS A 70 -24.62 15.72 -3.21
CA LYS A 70 -24.46 16.96 -4.03
C LYS A 70 -23.24 17.81 -3.62
N VAL A 71 -22.17 17.16 -3.20
CA VAL A 71 -20.91 17.83 -2.85
C VAL A 71 -20.25 18.31 -4.15
N LYS A 72 -20.04 19.62 -4.26
CA LYS A 72 -19.36 20.25 -5.40
C LYS A 72 -17.93 20.57 -5.02
N LEU A 73 -17.02 20.33 -5.95
CA LEU A 73 -15.62 20.69 -5.84
C LEU A 73 -15.18 21.36 -7.14
N SER A 74 -14.62 22.56 -7.01
CA SER A 74 -13.99 23.26 -8.12
C SER A 74 -12.49 22.97 -8.09
N LEU A 75 -11.97 22.39 -9.17
CA LEU A 75 -10.56 22.13 -9.38
C LEU A 75 -10.12 22.80 -10.69
N LYS A 76 -8.96 23.46 -10.65
CA LYS A 76 -8.37 24.09 -11.83
C LYS A 76 -8.12 23.03 -12.91
N GLY A 77 -8.64 23.25 -14.11
CA GLY A 77 -8.47 22.34 -15.25
C GLY A 77 -9.47 21.19 -15.35
N LEU A 78 -10.37 21.05 -14.39
CA LEU A 78 -11.46 20.06 -14.43
C LEU A 78 -12.82 20.76 -14.40
N PRO A 79 -13.85 20.26 -15.11
CA PRO A 79 -15.19 20.84 -15.09
C PRO A 79 -15.82 20.72 -13.70
N GLU A 80 -16.57 21.74 -13.29
CA GLU A 80 -17.34 21.71 -12.03
C GLU A 80 -18.58 20.81 -12.18
N ASN A 81 -18.37 19.53 -12.17
CA ASN A 81 -19.43 18.56 -12.24
C ASN A 81 -19.34 17.50 -11.13
N ASN A 82 -20.38 16.71 -11.02
CA ASN A 82 -20.47 15.67 -10.02
C ASN A 82 -19.37 14.61 -10.15
N PHE A 83 -18.91 14.35 -11.36
CA PHE A 83 -17.88 13.34 -11.62
C PHE A 83 -16.48 13.76 -11.11
N THR A 84 -16.16 15.06 -11.19
CA THR A 84 -14.89 15.62 -10.69
C THR A 84 -14.70 15.37 -9.20
N TYR A 85 -15.77 15.49 -8.40
CA TYR A 85 -15.67 15.13 -7.00
C TYR A 85 -15.40 13.62 -6.79
N GLY A 86 -16.02 12.76 -7.58
CA GLY A 86 -15.77 11.32 -7.57
C GLY A 86 -14.31 10.98 -7.87
N LEU A 87 -13.71 11.65 -8.89
CA LEU A 87 -12.29 11.48 -9.22
C LEU A 87 -11.38 11.95 -8.08
N TRP A 88 -11.69 13.10 -7.47
CA TRP A 88 -10.94 13.63 -6.33
C TRP A 88 -10.96 12.70 -5.12
N LEU A 89 -12.12 12.15 -4.83
CA LEU A 89 -12.32 11.21 -3.74
C LEU A 89 -11.57 9.91 -4.00
N PHE A 90 -11.69 9.37 -5.21
CA PHE A 90 -11.01 8.15 -5.62
C PHE A 90 -9.49 8.31 -5.60
N ALA A 91 -8.95 9.46 -6.02
CA ALA A 91 -7.53 9.76 -5.96
C ALA A 91 -6.97 9.70 -4.53
N GLY A 92 -7.72 10.15 -3.53
CA GLY A 92 -7.33 10.06 -2.13
C GLY A 92 -7.52 8.68 -1.52
N LEU A 93 -8.57 7.96 -1.93
CA LEU A 93 -8.88 6.64 -1.39
C LEU A 93 -8.00 5.53 -1.98
N LEU A 94 -7.51 5.68 -3.20
CA LEU A 94 -6.67 4.68 -3.86
C LEU A 94 -5.41 4.32 -3.05
N PRO A 95 -4.57 5.28 -2.60
CA PRO A 95 -3.44 4.96 -1.74
C PRO A 95 -3.86 4.38 -0.39
N TRP A 96 -4.98 4.82 0.17
CA TRP A 96 -5.50 4.29 1.42
C TRP A 96 -5.86 2.80 1.31
N ILE A 97 -6.58 2.41 0.26
CA ILE A 97 -6.98 1.02 0.01
C ILE A 97 -5.74 0.11 -0.14
N ALA A 98 -4.74 0.56 -0.91
CA ALA A 98 -3.49 -0.18 -1.06
C ALA A 98 -2.74 -0.32 0.28
N PHE A 99 -2.69 0.74 1.08
CA PHE A 99 -2.07 0.76 2.40
C PHE A 99 -2.75 -0.20 3.36
N THR A 100 -4.05 -0.05 3.57
CA THR A 100 -4.81 -0.85 4.55
C THR A 100 -4.89 -2.32 4.15
N GLY A 101 -5.15 -2.59 2.86
CA GLY A 101 -5.20 -3.95 2.33
C GLY A 101 -3.85 -4.67 2.45
N GLY A 102 -2.76 -3.99 2.08
CA GLY A 102 -1.40 -4.52 2.20
C GLY A 102 -1.00 -4.77 3.66
N LEU A 103 -1.27 -3.81 4.53
CA LEU A 103 -0.94 -3.89 5.95
C LEU A 103 -1.72 -5.01 6.67
N THR A 104 -3.02 -5.09 6.46
CA THR A 104 -3.89 -6.13 7.07
C THR A 104 -3.46 -7.54 6.65
N GLN A 105 -3.16 -7.74 5.36
CA GLN A 105 -2.72 -9.03 4.87
C GLN A 105 -1.30 -9.38 5.35
N ALA A 106 -0.40 -8.39 5.38
CA ALA A 106 0.96 -8.57 5.88
C ALA A 106 0.96 -9.02 7.35
N THR A 107 0.05 -8.50 8.17
CA THR A 107 -0.07 -8.83 9.59
C THR A 107 -0.22 -10.34 9.82
N ASN A 108 -0.98 -11.02 8.97
CA ASN A 108 -1.23 -12.46 9.07
C ASN A 108 -0.23 -13.32 8.25
N SER A 109 0.69 -12.72 7.52
CA SER A 109 1.54 -13.41 6.54
C SER A 109 2.50 -14.45 7.14
N VAL A 110 2.99 -14.22 8.35
CA VAL A 110 3.90 -15.15 9.05
C VAL A 110 3.11 -16.29 9.68
N VAL A 111 2.06 -15.99 10.43
CA VAL A 111 1.22 -16.97 11.11
C VAL A 111 0.48 -17.87 10.10
N GLY A 112 0.01 -17.31 9.00
CA GLY A 112 -0.66 -18.05 7.93
C GLY A 112 0.25 -19.01 7.15
N GLN A 113 1.58 -18.91 7.32
CA GLN A 113 2.57 -19.70 6.56
C GLN A 113 3.54 -20.47 7.48
N THR A 114 3.03 -21.07 8.56
CA THR A 114 3.82 -21.81 9.57
C THR A 114 4.73 -22.86 8.95
N ASN A 115 4.29 -23.55 7.89
CA ASN A 115 5.11 -24.53 7.18
C ASN A 115 6.37 -23.93 6.55
N LEU A 116 6.33 -22.66 6.10
CA LEU A 116 7.51 -22.00 5.57
C LEU A 116 8.41 -21.49 6.69
N VAL A 117 7.84 -21.09 7.82
CA VAL A 117 8.60 -20.65 9.00
C VAL A 117 9.47 -21.78 9.56
N LYS A 118 8.94 -22.99 9.62
CA LYS A 118 9.67 -24.20 10.11
C LYS A 118 10.70 -24.75 9.12
N LYS A 119 10.69 -24.30 7.85
CA LYS A 119 11.69 -24.70 6.85
C LYS A 119 12.97 -23.88 6.98
N VAL A 120 14.09 -24.56 7.18
CA VAL A 120 15.42 -23.99 7.52
C VAL A 120 15.99 -22.99 6.49
N VAL A 121 15.47 -22.89 5.26
CA VAL A 121 16.13 -22.16 4.15
C VAL A 121 15.26 -21.05 3.53
N PHE A 122 14.07 -20.76 4.08
CA PHE A 122 13.21 -19.74 3.49
C PHE A 122 13.55 -18.32 4.01
N PRO A 123 13.67 -17.30 3.15
CA PRO A 123 13.90 -15.92 3.58
C PRO A 123 12.62 -15.29 4.15
N LEU A 124 12.35 -15.51 5.44
CA LEU A 124 11.12 -15.09 6.14
C LEU A 124 10.80 -13.60 5.99
N ALA A 125 11.82 -12.76 5.73
CA ALA A 125 11.62 -11.34 5.48
C ALA A 125 10.77 -11.04 4.23
N LEU A 126 10.60 -12.00 3.32
CA LEU A 126 9.74 -11.82 2.15
C LEU A 126 8.25 -12.01 2.47
N LEU A 127 7.90 -12.74 3.55
CA LEU A 127 6.51 -13.06 3.87
C LEU A 127 5.61 -11.81 4.01
N PRO A 128 5.98 -10.76 4.78
CA PRO A 128 5.15 -9.57 4.88
C PRO A 128 5.15 -8.72 3.61
N LEU A 129 6.24 -8.77 2.80
CA LEU A 129 6.33 -7.97 1.57
C LEU A 129 5.42 -8.49 0.45
N VAL A 130 5.21 -9.81 0.37
CA VAL A 130 4.41 -10.42 -0.71
C VAL A 130 3.01 -9.81 -0.77
N PRO A 131 2.16 -9.86 0.27
CA PRO A 131 0.81 -9.30 0.21
C PRO A 131 0.81 -7.77 0.03
N ILE A 132 1.80 -7.05 0.58
CA ILE A 132 1.92 -5.60 0.36
C ILE A 132 2.12 -5.30 -1.13
N LEU A 133 3.10 -5.94 -1.77
CA LEU A 133 3.36 -5.73 -3.19
C LEU A 133 2.19 -6.19 -4.07
N SER A 134 1.50 -7.27 -3.70
CA SER A 134 0.30 -7.72 -4.40
C SER A 134 -0.79 -6.65 -4.37
N MET A 135 -1.03 -6.00 -3.22
CA MET A 135 -2.00 -4.91 -3.10
C MET A 135 -1.59 -3.67 -3.90
N PHE A 136 -0.30 -3.37 -4.00
CA PHE A 136 0.19 -2.28 -4.86
C PHE A 136 -0.01 -2.58 -6.34
N VAL A 137 0.18 -3.83 -6.77
CA VAL A 137 -0.13 -4.27 -8.14
C VAL A 137 -1.64 -4.13 -8.40
N GLU A 138 -2.50 -4.56 -7.49
CA GLU A 138 -3.95 -4.36 -7.62
C GLU A 138 -4.34 -2.88 -7.66
N SER A 139 -3.74 -2.04 -6.81
CA SER A 139 -3.96 -0.59 -6.81
C SER A 139 -3.51 0.09 -8.11
N SER A 140 -2.53 -0.48 -8.83
CA SER A 140 -2.10 0.05 -10.13
C SER A 140 -3.21 0.01 -11.18
N PHE A 141 -4.13 -0.96 -11.10
CA PHE A 141 -5.33 -0.98 -11.96
C PHE A 141 -6.26 0.20 -11.64
N GLY A 142 -6.45 0.52 -10.35
CA GLY A 142 -7.22 1.70 -9.95
C GLY A 142 -6.56 3.01 -10.40
N LEU A 143 -5.24 3.08 -10.35
CA LEU A 143 -4.48 4.23 -10.85
C LEU A 143 -4.66 4.38 -12.37
N MET A 144 -4.62 3.29 -13.14
CA MET A 144 -4.89 3.32 -14.57
C MET A 144 -6.32 3.80 -14.87
N VAL A 145 -7.32 3.32 -14.12
CA VAL A 145 -8.71 3.79 -14.21
C VAL A 145 -8.80 5.28 -13.94
N LEU A 146 -8.18 5.75 -12.85
CA LEU A 146 -8.19 7.16 -12.48
C LEU A 146 -7.55 8.04 -13.56
N ILE A 147 -6.34 7.70 -14.03
CA ILE A 147 -5.64 8.45 -15.07
C ILE A 147 -6.45 8.47 -16.36
N PHE A 148 -7.06 7.35 -16.75
CA PHE A 148 -7.91 7.25 -17.93
C PHE A 148 -9.10 8.23 -17.87
N PHE A 149 -9.83 8.24 -16.76
CA PHE A 149 -10.96 9.14 -16.61
C PHE A 149 -10.55 10.60 -16.48
N VAL A 150 -9.43 10.89 -15.82
CA VAL A 150 -8.87 12.25 -15.78
C VAL A 150 -8.49 12.72 -17.18
N ALA A 151 -7.81 11.89 -17.98
CA ALA A 151 -7.43 12.23 -19.35
C ALA A 151 -8.63 12.54 -20.24
N ILE A 152 -9.73 11.79 -20.10
CA ILE A 152 -10.98 12.06 -20.85
C ILE A 152 -11.65 13.35 -20.38
N THR A 153 -11.66 13.62 -19.07
CA THR A 153 -12.40 14.75 -18.48
C THR A 153 -11.66 16.08 -18.64
N SER A 154 -10.32 16.09 -18.45
CA SER A 154 -9.48 17.28 -18.54
C SER A 154 -8.88 17.50 -19.92
N HIS A 155 -8.91 16.49 -20.80
CA HIS A 155 -8.20 16.45 -22.09
C HIS A 155 -6.68 16.72 -21.97
N THR A 156 -6.11 16.63 -20.78
CA THR A 156 -4.68 16.87 -20.51
C THR A 156 -4.14 15.81 -19.56
N LEU A 157 -2.89 15.43 -19.78
CA LEU A 157 -2.12 14.62 -18.84
C LEU A 157 -1.00 15.48 -18.27
N HIS A 158 -0.91 15.53 -16.96
CA HIS A 158 0.09 16.34 -16.27
C HIS A 158 1.46 15.66 -16.27
N ALA A 159 2.53 16.43 -16.55
CA ALA A 159 3.91 15.95 -16.47
C ALA A 159 4.29 15.46 -15.04
N THR A 160 3.58 15.97 -14.03
CA THR A 160 3.75 15.55 -12.63
C THR A 160 3.49 14.08 -12.37
N LEU A 161 2.78 13.38 -13.25
CA LEU A 161 2.58 11.92 -13.18
C LEU A 161 3.90 11.14 -13.14
N SER A 162 4.98 11.69 -13.70
CA SER A 162 6.33 11.11 -13.64
C SER A 162 6.87 10.96 -12.20
N LEU A 163 6.33 11.70 -11.23
CA LEU A 163 6.69 11.63 -9.81
C LEU A 163 5.95 10.52 -9.03
N LEU A 164 4.92 9.89 -9.62
CA LEU A 164 4.17 8.81 -8.96
C LEU A 164 5.04 7.68 -8.43
N PRO A 165 6.09 7.19 -9.13
CA PRO A 165 6.96 6.17 -8.58
C PRO A 165 7.64 6.56 -7.25
N LEU A 166 7.97 7.85 -7.07
CA LEU A 166 8.57 8.35 -5.82
C LEU A 166 7.55 8.33 -4.66
N VAL A 167 6.31 8.71 -4.95
CA VAL A 167 5.22 8.64 -3.96
C VAL A 167 4.93 7.19 -3.58
N TRP A 168 4.98 6.28 -4.54
CA TRP A 168 4.86 4.84 -4.28
C TRP A 168 5.97 4.32 -3.37
N ILE A 169 7.20 4.77 -3.53
CA ILE A 169 8.31 4.42 -2.63
C ILE A 169 8.00 4.88 -1.20
N THR A 170 7.54 6.13 -1.03
CA THR A 170 7.13 6.65 0.30
C THR A 170 6.06 5.76 0.93
N GLN A 171 5.02 5.46 0.17
CA GLN A 171 3.90 4.63 0.62
C GLN A 171 4.33 3.19 0.92
N LEU A 172 5.19 2.59 0.09
CA LEU A 172 5.74 1.25 0.30
C LEU A 172 6.57 1.19 1.58
N LEU A 173 7.41 2.20 1.85
CA LEU A 173 8.20 2.28 3.07
C LEU A 173 7.29 2.31 4.31
N LEU A 174 6.25 3.14 4.30
CA LEU A 174 5.28 3.20 5.40
C LEU A 174 4.58 1.85 5.61
N THR A 175 4.01 1.29 4.53
CA THR A 175 3.24 0.05 4.59
C THR A 175 4.10 -1.14 4.99
N ALA A 176 5.31 -1.24 4.43
CA ALA A 176 6.23 -2.34 4.74
C ALA A 176 6.78 -2.23 6.16
N GLY A 177 7.09 -1.02 6.64
CA GLY A 177 7.56 -0.80 8.00
C GLY A 177 6.54 -1.23 9.04
N LEU A 178 5.29 -0.76 8.92
CA LEU A 178 4.18 -1.17 9.78
C LEU A 178 3.83 -2.65 9.58
N GLY A 179 3.90 -3.15 8.35
CA GLY A 179 3.66 -4.56 8.01
C GLY A 179 4.66 -5.50 8.67
N TYR A 180 5.96 -5.17 8.67
CA TYR A 180 6.98 -5.92 9.39
C TYR A 180 6.73 -5.93 10.90
N LEU A 181 6.44 -4.75 11.47
CA LEU A 181 6.14 -4.62 12.88
C LEU A 181 4.94 -5.48 13.28
N ALA A 182 3.82 -5.31 12.58
CA ALA A 182 2.58 -6.03 12.85
C ALA A 182 2.74 -7.54 12.65
N ALA A 183 3.34 -7.99 11.53
CA ALA A 183 3.57 -9.40 11.25
C ALA A 183 4.46 -10.07 12.30
N GLY A 184 5.52 -9.37 12.75
CA GLY A 184 6.41 -9.88 13.80
C GLY A 184 5.72 -10.00 15.15
N LEU A 185 4.92 -9.01 15.53
CA LEU A 185 4.18 -9.00 16.79
C LEU A 185 3.03 -10.03 16.81
N THR A 186 2.35 -10.24 15.68
CA THR A 186 1.23 -11.20 15.56
C THR A 186 1.63 -12.63 15.90
N VAL A 187 2.90 -13.00 15.71
CA VAL A 187 3.41 -14.34 16.11
C VAL A 187 3.27 -14.56 17.60
N PHE A 188 3.46 -13.52 18.41
CA PHE A 188 3.42 -13.58 19.86
C PHE A 188 2.07 -13.14 20.43
N LEU A 189 1.40 -12.20 19.78
CA LEU A 189 0.15 -11.58 20.20
C LEU A 189 -0.89 -11.72 19.09
N ARG A 190 -1.76 -12.71 19.20
CA ARG A 190 -2.78 -13.04 18.19
C ARG A 190 -3.88 -11.99 18.03
N ASP A 191 -3.94 -11.01 18.94
CA ASP A 191 -4.94 -9.93 18.91
C ASP A 191 -4.51 -8.74 18.02
N ILE A 192 -3.26 -8.71 17.56
CA ILE A 192 -2.74 -7.62 16.71
C ILE A 192 -3.62 -7.38 15.46
N PRO A 193 -4.07 -8.39 14.70
CA PRO A 193 -4.92 -8.15 13.53
C PRO A 193 -6.23 -7.44 13.87
N GLN A 194 -6.87 -7.79 14.97
CA GLN A 194 -8.12 -7.15 15.45
C GLN A 194 -7.87 -5.70 15.89
N THR A 195 -6.84 -5.49 16.70
CA THR A 195 -6.43 -4.16 17.17
C THR A 195 -6.09 -3.26 15.99
N LEU A 196 -5.37 -3.78 15.00
CA LEU A 196 -5.02 -3.04 13.78
C LEU A 196 -6.26 -2.61 13.02
N GLY A 197 -7.28 -3.46 12.90
CA GLY A 197 -8.55 -3.10 12.24
C GLY A 197 -9.23 -1.89 12.90
N VAL A 198 -9.25 -1.84 14.23
CA VAL A 198 -9.80 -0.70 14.98
C VAL A 198 -8.95 0.56 14.75
N ILE A 199 -7.63 0.45 14.83
CA ILE A 199 -6.72 1.58 14.61
C ILE A 199 -6.88 2.14 13.20
N LEU A 200 -6.94 1.28 12.18
CA LEU A 200 -7.10 1.71 10.80
C LEU A 200 -8.44 2.40 10.54
N ASN A 201 -9.52 1.95 11.19
CA ASN A 201 -10.81 2.62 11.12
C ASN A 201 -10.75 4.04 11.72
N ILE A 202 -10.16 4.21 12.90
CA ILE A 202 -9.98 5.53 13.51
C ILE A 202 -9.10 6.41 12.62
N TRP A 203 -7.99 5.87 12.13
CA TRP A 203 -7.03 6.59 11.28
C TRP A 203 -7.66 7.05 9.96
N PHE A 204 -8.59 6.25 9.38
CA PHE A 204 -9.35 6.65 8.20
C PHE A 204 -10.08 7.97 8.39
N TYR A 205 -10.81 8.11 9.48
CA TYR A 205 -11.56 9.34 9.78
C TYR A 205 -10.68 10.52 10.19
N LEU A 206 -9.48 10.26 10.71
CA LEU A 206 -8.49 11.29 11.00
C LEU A 206 -7.73 11.76 9.76
N THR A 207 -7.87 11.07 8.62
CA THR A 207 -7.22 11.43 7.37
C THR A 207 -8.24 12.08 6.43
N PRO A 208 -7.98 13.27 5.85
CA PRO A 208 -8.94 13.98 4.97
C PRO A 208 -9.04 13.31 3.59
N LEU A 209 -9.50 12.06 3.58
CA LEU A 209 -9.68 11.28 2.35
C LEU A 209 -11.03 11.55 1.71
N VAL A 210 -12.10 11.62 2.53
CA VAL A 210 -13.48 11.72 2.07
C VAL A 210 -14.09 13.11 2.28
N TYR A 211 -13.35 14.03 2.87
CA TYR A 211 -13.77 15.41 3.09
C TYR A 211 -12.62 16.37 2.76
N PRO A 212 -12.92 17.58 2.26
CA PRO A 212 -11.90 18.57 1.96
C PRO A 212 -11.20 19.08 3.23
N ALA A 213 -9.92 19.39 3.12
CA ALA A 213 -9.13 19.93 4.23
C ALA A 213 -9.68 21.22 4.86
N LYS A 214 -10.48 21.97 4.09
CA LYS A 214 -11.15 23.20 4.56
C LYS A 214 -12.15 22.97 5.69
N VAL A 215 -12.69 21.76 5.82
CA VAL A 215 -13.63 21.37 6.89
C VAL A 215 -12.94 21.19 8.22
N ILE A 216 -11.62 20.94 8.21
CA ILE A 216 -10.83 20.74 9.42
C ILE A 216 -10.61 22.08 10.12
N PRO A 217 -10.90 22.21 11.44
CA PRO A 217 -10.59 23.41 12.20
C PRO A 217 -9.11 23.77 12.08
N GLU A 218 -8.79 25.07 11.92
CA GLU A 218 -7.43 25.55 11.61
C GLU A 218 -6.38 25.09 12.62
N GLN A 219 -6.75 25.05 13.89
CA GLN A 219 -5.87 24.58 14.99
C GLN A 219 -5.39 23.14 14.83
N PHE A 220 -6.16 22.26 14.18
CA PHE A 220 -5.81 20.85 13.97
C PHE A 220 -5.25 20.58 12.57
N ARG A 221 -5.49 21.47 11.60
CA ARG A 221 -5.11 21.27 10.19
C ARG A 221 -3.61 21.01 10.05
N ASN A 222 -2.77 21.86 10.66
CA ASN A 222 -1.32 21.70 10.60
C ASN A 222 -0.87 20.36 11.19
N TRP A 223 -1.42 19.94 12.33
CA TRP A 223 -1.09 18.65 12.94
C TRP A 223 -1.44 17.48 12.03
N ILE A 224 -2.60 17.49 11.40
CA ILE A 224 -3.05 16.41 10.51
C ILE A 224 -2.19 16.35 9.24
N PHE A 225 -1.82 17.48 8.68
CA PHE A 225 -1.01 17.52 7.45
C PHE A 225 0.45 17.14 7.69
N TRP A 226 1.04 17.55 8.81
CA TRP A 226 2.46 17.30 9.08
C TRP A 226 2.73 15.96 9.78
N LEU A 227 1.83 15.50 10.64
CA LEU A 227 2.07 14.29 11.42
C LEU A 227 1.42 13.03 10.83
N ASN A 228 0.44 13.17 9.95
CA ASN A 228 -0.22 12.03 9.33
C ASN A 228 0.37 11.76 7.94
N PRO A 229 1.26 10.74 7.79
CA PRO A 229 1.89 10.47 6.50
C PRO A 229 0.89 10.06 5.42
N MET A 230 -0.25 9.46 5.79
CA MET A 230 -1.28 9.11 4.80
C MET A 230 -2.03 10.31 4.27
N THR A 231 -2.15 11.41 5.05
CA THR A 231 -2.67 12.68 4.55
C THR A 231 -1.77 13.23 3.45
N ALA A 232 -0.48 13.33 3.72
CA ALA A 232 0.50 13.82 2.74
C ALA A 232 0.51 12.97 1.46
N ILE A 233 0.48 11.64 1.60
CA ILE A 233 0.42 10.71 0.46
C ILE A 233 -0.86 10.94 -0.35
N GLY A 234 -2.03 11.03 0.29
CA GLY A 234 -3.31 11.26 -0.40
C GLY A 234 -3.37 12.60 -1.14
N GLU A 235 -2.88 13.69 -0.51
CA GLU A 235 -2.84 15.00 -1.14
C GLU A 235 -1.85 15.06 -2.31
N ILE A 236 -0.69 14.42 -2.20
CA ILE A 236 0.26 14.33 -3.33
C ILE A 236 -0.34 13.53 -4.50
N TYR A 237 -1.10 12.45 -4.27
CA TYR A 237 -1.82 11.78 -5.37
C TYR A 237 -2.77 12.75 -6.09
N ARG A 238 -3.51 13.57 -5.34
CA ARG A 238 -4.40 14.61 -5.89
C ARG A 238 -3.63 15.68 -6.66
N ASP A 239 -2.53 16.15 -6.09
CA ASP A 239 -1.65 17.15 -6.72
C ASP A 239 -1.11 16.65 -8.06
N LEU A 240 -0.57 15.42 -8.09
CA LEU A 240 0.07 14.85 -9.27
C LEU A 240 -0.93 14.51 -10.37
N ILE A 241 -2.11 13.97 -10.00
CA ILE A 241 -3.04 13.39 -10.96
C ILE A 241 -4.09 14.39 -11.41
N LEU A 242 -4.63 15.22 -10.48
CA LEU A 242 -5.76 16.10 -10.75
C LEU A 242 -5.38 17.56 -10.97
N VAL A 243 -4.36 18.05 -10.24
CA VAL A 243 -4.00 19.48 -10.23
C VAL A 243 -2.87 19.77 -11.22
N GLY A 244 -1.91 18.85 -11.37
CA GLY A 244 -0.73 19.04 -12.20
C GLY A 244 0.35 19.95 -11.58
N GLU A 245 0.19 20.34 -10.33
CA GLU A 245 1.14 21.15 -9.55
C GLU A 245 1.33 20.53 -8.18
N VAL A 246 2.56 20.34 -7.75
CA VAL A 246 2.85 19.79 -6.42
C VAL A 246 2.82 20.92 -5.39
N LYS A 247 1.80 20.95 -4.55
CA LYS A 247 1.61 21.98 -3.52
C LYS A 247 2.13 21.54 -2.15
N HIS A 248 2.17 20.23 -1.91
CA HIS A 248 2.45 19.65 -0.59
C HIS A 248 3.86 19.03 -0.51
N TRP A 249 4.89 19.71 -1.07
CA TRP A 249 6.28 19.22 -1.06
C TRP A 249 6.84 19.00 0.35
N GLY A 250 6.57 19.96 1.26
CA GLY A 250 7.07 19.91 2.63
C GLY A 250 6.51 18.71 3.40
N GLU A 251 5.18 18.57 3.36
CA GLU A 251 4.44 17.49 4.01
C GLU A 251 4.87 16.12 3.45
N TRP A 252 5.07 16.03 2.13
CA TRP A 252 5.57 14.82 1.50
C TRP A 252 7.01 14.48 1.93
N GLY A 253 7.88 15.47 2.03
CA GLY A 253 9.25 15.29 2.52
C GLY A 253 9.29 14.74 3.94
N VAL A 254 8.45 15.30 4.83
CA VAL A 254 8.29 14.80 6.21
C VAL A 254 7.70 13.40 6.21
N ALA A 255 6.63 13.15 5.44
CA ALA A 255 6.02 11.83 5.33
C ALA A 255 7.02 10.77 4.84
N THR A 256 7.89 11.11 3.88
CA THR A 256 8.93 10.22 3.37
C THR A 256 9.95 9.88 4.46
N THR A 257 10.39 10.89 5.19
CA THR A 257 11.35 10.70 6.30
C THR A 257 10.76 9.83 7.41
N VAL A 258 9.54 10.13 7.84
CA VAL A 258 8.80 9.34 8.85
C VAL A 258 8.59 7.90 8.36
N SER A 259 8.19 7.72 7.11
CA SER A 259 8.01 6.40 6.50
C SER A 259 9.30 5.58 6.48
N ALA A 260 10.43 6.20 6.16
CA ALA A 260 11.75 5.57 6.19
C ALA A 260 12.15 5.16 7.61
N LEU A 261 11.91 6.01 8.61
CA LEU A 261 12.18 5.69 10.02
C LEU A 261 11.29 4.53 10.49
N ILE A 262 9.99 4.55 10.16
CA ILE A 262 9.05 3.46 10.49
C ILE A 262 9.49 2.16 9.82
N PHE A 263 9.96 2.21 8.56
CA PHE A 263 10.49 1.04 7.86
C PHE A 263 11.72 0.47 8.56
N CYS A 264 12.71 1.31 8.88
CA CYS A 264 13.91 0.90 9.58
C CYS A 264 13.57 0.26 10.94
N CYS A 265 12.75 0.93 11.74
CA CYS A 265 12.35 0.42 13.06
C CYS A 265 11.57 -0.89 12.93
N GLY A 266 10.56 -0.96 12.08
CA GLY A 266 9.73 -2.14 11.89
C GLY A 266 10.54 -3.34 11.39
N PHE A 267 11.43 -3.12 10.42
CA PHE A 267 12.30 -4.17 9.91
C PHE A 267 13.32 -4.66 10.96
N LEU A 268 13.90 -3.76 11.76
CA LEU A 268 14.81 -4.12 12.83
C LEU A 268 14.13 -4.94 13.93
N VAL A 269 12.93 -4.54 14.35
CA VAL A 269 12.12 -5.30 15.31
C VAL A 269 11.78 -6.68 14.75
N TYR A 270 11.29 -6.77 13.51
CA TYR A 270 11.00 -8.03 12.86
C TYR A 270 12.22 -8.95 12.79
N LYS A 271 13.38 -8.40 12.37
CA LYS A 271 14.65 -9.14 12.30
C LYS A 271 15.07 -9.68 13.68
N ARG A 272 14.81 -8.93 14.74
CA ARG A 272 15.14 -9.33 16.13
C ARG A 272 14.20 -10.41 16.65
N LEU A 273 12.92 -10.35 16.30
CA LEU A 273 11.90 -11.33 16.70
C LEU A 273 11.96 -12.65 15.90
N ARG A 274 12.43 -12.57 14.65
CA ARG A 274 12.44 -13.70 13.70
C ARG A 274 13.05 -15.01 14.23
N PRO A 275 14.15 -15.03 15.00
CA PRO A 275 14.72 -16.29 15.51
C PRO A 275 13.76 -17.11 16.36
N ALA A 276 12.88 -16.44 17.11
CA ALA A 276 11.91 -17.09 17.99
C ALA A 276 10.61 -17.54 17.29
N PHE A 277 10.41 -17.23 16.00
CA PHE A 277 9.17 -17.59 15.30
C PHE A 277 8.93 -19.10 15.21
N ALA A 278 9.99 -19.88 14.99
CA ALA A 278 9.89 -21.33 14.84
C ALA A 278 9.55 -22.04 16.17
N ASP A 279 9.88 -21.42 17.29
CA ASP A 279 9.63 -21.96 18.62
C ASP A 279 8.20 -21.66 19.10
N VAL A 280 7.59 -20.57 18.61
CA VAL A 280 6.24 -20.12 19.01
C VAL A 280 5.15 -20.68 18.08
N LEU A 281 5.43 -20.88 16.80
CA LEU A 281 4.50 -21.39 15.79
C LEU A 281 4.62 -22.89 15.60
#